data_978e38a8df5a1e2e668a6e1f250e1616
#
_entry.id   978e38a8df5a1e2e668a6e1f250e1616
#
_cell.length_a   1.000
_cell.length_b   1.000
_cell.length_c   1.000
_cell.angle_alpha   90.00
_cell.angle_beta   90.00
_cell.angle_gamma   90.00
#
_symmetry.space_group_name_H-M   'P 1'
#
loop_
_entity.id
_entity.type
_entity.pdbx_description
1 polymer ?
#
loop_
_entity_poly.entity_id
_entity_poly.type
_entity_poly.pdbx_seq_one_letter_code
_entity_poly.pdbx_strand_id
1 'polypeptide(L)'
;MVIAFENILMTMGHDEYIDWKLLVRRMNGELSKEEEQKFLTWLAKDTRRKAYYERMVAEWNSDTVRESDMSRELAKLDQFLYLQRKKGHQVMLRRRWLKWSVAAVLLVGLISSVYMLQRMRVEILEKTSVAVITPGKSKAILILSDGTSVNLDRGVDSTDTFIGVAKIKRNEGTILFEEDRRGTEMEYNTVITPKGGEYHVVLSDGSKVWLNADSKLKFPVNFGEGKREVFLSGEAYFEVVHDEGHPFVVTTDLGNVRVYGTQFNVRRYVDEEGIRATLVDGSVGFAKNGQKEDEYIKIEPGYQVRYEEGQEVVVQKVKVYNEIAWKNHQFSFERKPLDEIMKDFMRWYDVNITFEDESLHELYFSATLNRYGNIETLLRFFEAGYDIKFEINGKNIKVKRK
;
A
#
# COMPACT_ATOMS: atom_id res chain seq x y z
N MET A 1 19.36 18.15 4.68
CA MET A 1 18.42 19.28 4.55
C MET A 1 17.33 19.26 5.63
N VAL A 2 16.74 18.12 6.04
CA VAL A 2 15.79 18.05 7.18
C VAL A 2 16.48 18.28 8.52
N ILE A 3 17.73 17.83 8.73
CA ILE A 3 18.50 18.21 9.94
C ILE A 3 18.67 19.73 10.02
N ALA A 4 18.87 20.43 8.90
CA ALA A 4 18.85 21.89 8.86
C ALA A 4 17.44 22.46 9.09
N PHE A 5 16.40 21.72 8.70
CA PHE A 5 15.01 22.10 8.88
C PHE A 5 14.52 21.78 10.30
N GLU A 6 14.91 20.65 10.90
CA GLU A 6 14.66 20.37 12.32
C GLU A 6 15.38 21.36 13.23
N ASN A 7 16.63 21.71 12.93
CA ASN A 7 17.33 22.76 13.68
C ASN A 7 16.71 24.16 13.49
N ILE A 8 16.13 24.44 12.31
CA ILE A 8 15.38 25.68 12.09
C ILE A 8 14.02 25.62 12.76
N LEU A 9 13.34 24.45 12.75
CA LEU A 9 12.06 24.23 13.43
C LEU A 9 12.18 24.19 14.95
N MET A 10 13.29 23.70 15.50
CA MET A 10 13.55 23.76 16.95
C MET A 10 13.85 25.17 17.46
N THR A 11 14.27 26.08 16.58
CA THR A 11 14.51 27.49 16.94
C THR A 11 13.30 28.39 16.68
N MET A 12 12.21 27.89 16.09
CA MET A 12 10.99 28.64 15.77
C MET A 12 9.86 28.29 16.73
N GLY A 13 9.18 29.31 17.23
CA GLY A 13 8.03 29.16 18.13
C GLY A 13 6.84 28.45 17.47
N HIS A 14 5.96 27.92 18.30
CA HIS A 14 4.81 27.09 17.91
C HIS A 14 3.86 27.68 16.84
N ASP A 15 3.91 28.99 16.61
CA ASP A 15 3.01 29.72 15.68
C ASP A 15 3.55 29.90 14.26
N GLU A 16 4.70 29.32 13.91
CA GLU A 16 5.37 29.53 12.60
C GLU A 16 5.38 28.31 11.66
N TYR A 17 4.65 27.26 12.00
CA TYR A 17 4.56 26.05 11.19
C TYR A 17 3.70 26.26 9.94
N ILE A 18 4.25 25.94 8.76
CA ILE A 18 3.41 25.73 7.58
C ILE A 18 2.98 24.25 7.51
N ASP A 19 1.69 24.03 7.29
CA ASP A 19 1.17 22.68 7.07
C ASP A 19 1.74 22.14 5.75
N TRP A 20 2.39 20.99 5.80
CA TRP A 20 2.90 20.25 4.64
C TRP A 20 1.82 20.04 3.57
N LYS A 21 0.55 19.96 3.95
CA LYS A 21 -0.58 19.90 3.02
C LYS A 21 -0.65 21.13 2.10
N LEU A 22 -0.30 22.31 2.60
CA LEU A 22 -0.24 23.54 1.80
C LEU A 22 0.86 23.50 0.74
N LEU A 23 2.03 22.93 1.07
CA LEU A 23 3.14 22.77 0.13
C LEU A 23 2.81 21.79 -1.01
N VAL A 24 2.27 20.61 -0.67
CA VAL A 24 1.89 19.59 -1.64
C VAL A 24 0.75 20.09 -2.54
N ARG A 25 -0.28 20.72 -1.97
CA ARG A 25 -1.39 21.30 -2.75
C ARG A 25 -0.95 22.46 -3.65
N ARG A 26 0.06 23.22 -3.21
CA ARG A 26 0.70 24.24 -4.05
C ARG A 26 1.38 23.64 -5.29
N MET A 27 2.10 22.56 -5.11
CA MET A 27 2.80 21.85 -6.19
C MET A 27 1.82 21.20 -7.17
N ASN A 28 0.66 20.77 -6.69
CA ASN A 28 -0.42 20.22 -7.53
C ASN A 28 -1.32 21.29 -8.17
N GLY A 29 -1.11 22.58 -7.87
CA GLY A 29 -1.98 23.66 -8.37
C GLY A 29 -3.37 23.74 -7.73
N GLU A 30 -3.55 23.15 -6.55
CA GLU A 30 -4.86 22.95 -5.88
C GLU A 30 -5.13 23.94 -4.74
N LEU A 31 -4.36 25.04 -4.62
CA LEU A 31 -4.54 26.01 -3.56
C LEU A 31 -5.72 26.98 -3.80
N SER A 32 -6.49 27.21 -2.75
CA SER A 32 -7.44 28.33 -2.74
C SER A 32 -6.72 29.68 -2.63
N LYS A 33 -7.39 30.78 -3.02
CA LYS A 33 -6.79 32.12 -2.94
C LYS A 33 -6.33 32.52 -1.53
N GLU A 34 -7.03 32.07 -0.50
CA GLU A 34 -6.66 32.35 0.91
C GLU A 34 -5.43 31.54 1.34
N GLU A 35 -5.35 30.28 0.92
CA GLU A 35 -4.22 29.41 1.20
C GLU A 35 -2.95 29.85 0.46
N GLU A 36 -3.12 30.36 -0.77
CA GLU A 36 -2.03 30.95 -1.55
C GLU A 36 -1.46 32.17 -0.84
N GLN A 37 -2.29 33.00 -0.27
CA GLN A 37 -1.85 34.20 0.46
C GLN A 37 -1.11 33.84 1.75
N LYS A 38 -1.59 32.81 2.47
CA LYS A 38 -0.89 32.27 3.65
C LYS A 38 0.47 31.68 3.29
N PHE A 39 0.53 30.94 2.19
CA PHE A 39 1.77 30.38 1.68
C PHE A 39 2.79 31.44 1.29
N LEU A 40 2.39 32.46 0.51
CA LEU A 40 3.25 33.57 0.10
C LEU A 40 3.76 34.38 1.29
N THR A 41 2.92 34.59 2.30
CA THR A 41 3.30 35.28 3.54
C THR A 41 4.34 34.48 4.32
N TRP A 42 4.18 33.14 4.38
CA TRP A 42 5.17 32.26 5.01
C TRP A 42 6.50 32.26 4.25
N LEU A 43 6.45 32.24 2.92
CA LEU A 43 7.63 32.24 2.03
C LEU A 43 8.43 33.55 2.15
N ALA A 44 7.74 34.68 2.32
CA ALA A 44 8.35 36.00 2.41
C ALA A 44 9.08 36.26 3.73
N LYS A 45 8.79 35.47 4.77
CA LYS A 45 9.37 35.69 6.12
C LYS A 45 10.85 35.26 6.23
N ASP A 46 11.37 34.37 5.36
CA ASP A 46 12.75 33.89 5.44
C ASP A 46 13.26 33.50 4.04
N THR A 47 14.37 34.07 3.60
CA THR A 47 15.03 33.76 2.32
C THR A 47 15.41 32.29 2.18
N ARG A 48 15.68 31.59 3.29
CA ARG A 48 15.97 30.15 3.30
C ARG A 48 14.75 29.29 2.92
N ARG A 49 13.53 29.74 3.29
CA ARG A 49 12.26 29.09 2.93
C ARG A 49 12.03 29.19 1.42
N LYS A 50 12.35 30.33 0.83
CA LYS A 50 12.25 30.55 -0.63
C LYS A 50 13.21 29.64 -1.40
N ALA A 51 14.48 29.58 -1.01
CA ALA A 51 15.49 28.73 -1.64
C ALA A 51 15.13 27.24 -1.51
N TYR A 52 14.54 26.82 -0.41
CA TYR A 52 14.03 25.47 -0.20
C TYR A 52 12.89 25.12 -1.15
N TYR A 53 11.90 26.00 -1.24
CA TYR A 53 10.75 25.82 -2.13
C TYR A 53 11.17 25.77 -3.60
N GLU A 54 12.04 26.67 -4.05
CA GLU A 54 12.55 26.69 -5.44
C GLU A 54 13.30 25.43 -5.82
N ARG A 55 14.07 24.84 -4.89
CA ARG A 55 14.76 23.55 -5.11
C ARG A 55 13.79 22.40 -5.21
N MET A 56 12.78 22.38 -4.37
CA MET A 56 11.74 21.35 -4.38
C MET A 56 10.90 21.38 -5.66
N VAL A 57 10.55 22.57 -6.16
CA VAL A 57 9.83 22.75 -7.43
C VAL A 57 10.69 22.35 -8.62
N ALA A 58 11.98 22.65 -8.60
CA ALA A 58 12.91 22.23 -9.65
C ALA A 58 13.04 20.69 -9.73
N GLU A 59 13.09 20.02 -8.59
CA GLU A 59 13.11 18.55 -8.51
C GLU A 59 11.78 17.92 -8.95
N TRP A 60 10.66 18.51 -8.58
CA TRP A 60 9.32 18.04 -8.97
C TRP A 60 9.09 18.13 -10.48
N ASN A 61 9.55 19.22 -11.11
CA ASN A 61 9.38 19.43 -12.55
C ASN A 61 10.37 18.64 -13.43
N SER A 62 11.45 18.10 -12.88
CA SER A 62 12.45 17.34 -13.64
C SER A 62 11.96 15.94 -14.07
N ASP A 63 10.98 15.36 -13.39
CA ASP A 63 10.45 14.03 -13.70
C ASP A 63 9.43 14.02 -14.87
N THR A 64 8.84 15.15 -15.23
CA THR A 64 7.90 15.24 -16.36
C THR A 64 8.58 15.22 -17.74
N VAL A 65 9.89 15.41 -17.81
CA VAL A 65 10.67 15.44 -19.07
C VAL A 65 11.02 14.04 -19.58
N ARG A 66 11.03 13.01 -18.74
CA ARG A 66 11.45 11.65 -19.11
C ARG A 66 10.44 10.82 -19.90
N GLU A 67 9.14 11.05 -19.74
CA GLU A 67 8.11 10.28 -20.47
C GLU A 67 8.04 10.61 -21.97
N SER A 68 8.36 11.84 -22.38
CA SER A 68 8.35 12.26 -23.77
C SER A 68 9.55 11.76 -24.60
N ASP A 69 10.70 11.51 -23.97
CA ASP A 69 11.91 11.03 -24.65
C ASP A 69 11.86 9.53 -24.94
N MET A 70 11.23 8.73 -24.10
CA MET A 70 11.10 7.27 -24.29
C MET A 70 10.25 6.90 -25.51
N SER A 71 9.19 7.64 -25.77
CA SER A 71 8.31 7.44 -26.93
C SER A 71 9.02 7.75 -28.26
N ARG A 72 9.96 8.68 -28.24
CA ARG A 72 10.74 9.09 -29.41
C ARG A 72 11.84 8.08 -29.79
N GLU A 73 12.45 7.44 -28.80
CA GLU A 73 13.48 6.42 -29.02
C GLU A 73 12.87 5.09 -29.49
N LEU A 74 11.68 4.71 -29.00
CA LEU A 74 10.94 3.54 -29.48
C LEU A 74 10.53 3.69 -30.95
N ALA A 75 10.12 4.89 -31.40
CA ALA A 75 9.75 5.15 -32.80
C ALA A 75 10.96 5.03 -33.75
N LYS A 76 12.18 5.38 -33.30
CA LYS A 76 13.41 5.20 -34.10
C LYS A 76 13.82 3.75 -34.25
N LEU A 77 13.57 2.90 -33.23
CA LEU A 77 13.84 1.47 -33.25
C LEU A 77 12.96 0.72 -34.26
N ASP A 78 11.68 1.06 -34.33
CA ASP A 78 10.73 0.49 -35.30
C ASP A 78 11.10 0.82 -36.75
N GLN A 79 11.57 2.03 -37.00
CA GLN A 79 12.00 2.45 -38.32
C GLN A 79 13.27 1.74 -38.79
N PHE A 80 14.21 1.44 -37.88
CA PHE A 80 15.42 0.69 -38.17
C PHE A 80 15.16 -0.77 -38.53
N LEU A 81 14.24 -1.43 -37.84
CA LEU A 81 13.84 -2.81 -38.10
C LEU A 81 13.08 -2.99 -39.43
N TYR A 82 12.36 -1.99 -39.88
CA TYR A 82 11.62 -2.00 -41.16
C TYR A 82 12.57 -1.94 -42.37
N LEU A 83 13.71 -1.20 -42.27
CA LEU A 83 14.66 -1.04 -43.37
C LEU A 83 15.57 -2.26 -43.61
N GLN A 84 15.74 -3.16 -42.65
CA GLN A 84 16.54 -4.38 -42.78
C GLN A 84 15.82 -5.50 -43.56
N ARG A 85 14.50 -5.43 -43.73
CA ARG A 85 13.72 -6.46 -44.44
C ARG A 85 13.78 -6.47 -45.94
N LYS A 86 14.50 -5.52 -46.60
CA LYS A 86 14.36 -5.24 -48.03
C LYS A 86 15.59 -5.53 -48.92
N LYS A 87 16.59 -6.32 -48.52
CA LYS A 87 17.71 -6.63 -49.44
C LYS A 87 18.00 -8.13 -49.50
N GLY A 88 17.71 -8.69 -50.65
CA GLY A 88 18.55 -9.58 -51.35
C GLY A 88 18.10 -11.00 -51.71
N HIS A 89 17.62 -11.14 -52.90
CA HIS A 89 17.55 -12.42 -53.59
C HIS A 89 18.71 -12.55 -54.57
N GLN A 90 19.17 -13.79 -54.76
CA GLN A 90 19.86 -14.47 -55.86
C GLN A 90 21.36 -14.80 -55.67
N VAL A 91 21.71 -16.05 -55.77
CA VAL A 91 22.44 -16.78 -56.86
C VAL A 91 22.96 -18.18 -56.45
N MET A 92 22.42 -19.23 -57.10
CA MET A 92 22.88 -20.52 -57.61
C MET A 92 23.86 -21.48 -56.90
N LEU A 93 23.35 -22.65 -56.75
CA LEU A 93 23.77 -24.09 -56.88
C LEU A 93 25.16 -24.42 -57.48
N ARG A 94 26.05 -25.10 -56.68
CA ARG A 94 26.82 -26.31 -57.00
C ARG A 94 27.95 -26.60 -56.00
N ARG A 95 27.81 -27.66 -55.29
CA ARG A 95 28.81 -28.60 -54.71
C ARG A 95 28.15 -29.32 -53.55
N ARG A 96 27.49 -30.45 -53.89
CA ARG A 96 26.33 -30.93 -53.14
C ARG A 96 26.59 -31.90 -52.01
N TRP A 97 27.78 -32.35 -51.69
CA TRP A 97 27.94 -33.38 -50.66
C TRP A 97 28.97 -33.04 -49.54
N LEU A 98 30.06 -32.34 -49.81
CA LEU A 98 30.97 -31.88 -48.76
C LEU A 98 30.45 -30.69 -47.96
N LYS A 99 29.37 -30.06 -48.45
CA LYS A 99 28.73 -28.90 -47.78
C LYS A 99 27.72 -29.30 -46.74
N TRP A 100 27.18 -30.52 -46.80
CA TRP A 100 26.13 -30.91 -45.86
C TRP A 100 26.67 -31.28 -44.47
N SER A 101 27.87 -31.85 -44.35
CA SER A 101 28.51 -32.14 -43.05
C SER A 101 28.97 -30.87 -42.34
N VAL A 102 29.53 -29.91 -43.09
CA VAL A 102 29.91 -28.59 -42.51
C VAL A 102 28.65 -27.80 -42.14
N ALA A 103 27.59 -27.86 -42.97
CA ALA A 103 26.30 -27.23 -42.67
C ALA A 103 25.63 -27.82 -41.44
N ALA A 104 25.71 -29.14 -41.22
CA ALA A 104 25.15 -29.80 -40.03
C ALA A 104 25.88 -29.37 -38.75
N VAL A 105 27.22 -29.28 -38.77
CA VAL A 105 28.02 -28.82 -37.61
C VAL A 105 27.77 -27.33 -37.33
N LEU A 106 27.68 -26.53 -38.42
CA LEU A 106 27.34 -25.11 -38.26
C LEU A 106 25.90 -24.93 -37.78
N LEU A 107 24.96 -25.79 -38.20
CA LEU A 107 23.55 -25.75 -37.76
C LEU A 107 23.42 -26.14 -36.29
N VAL A 108 24.11 -27.17 -35.84
CA VAL A 108 24.16 -27.59 -34.44
C VAL A 108 24.87 -26.51 -33.59
N GLY A 109 25.97 -25.93 -34.09
CA GLY A 109 26.63 -24.78 -33.45
C GLY A 109 25.76 -23.54 -33.39
N LEU A 110 25.00 -23.26 -34.47
CA LEU A 110 24.05 -22.14 -34.51
C LEU A 110 22.86 -22.37 -33.57
N ILE A 111 22.29 -23.58 -33.57
CA ILE A 111 21.21 -23.96 -32.67
C ILE A 111 21.69 -23.89 -31.20
N SER A 112 22.88 -24.42 -30.92
CA SER A 112 23.48 -24.35 -29.59
C SER A 112 23.80 -22.90 -29.19
N SER A 113 24.29 -22.09 -30.11
CA SER A 113 24.54 -20.66 -29.90
C SER A 113 23.25 -19.86 -29.71
N VAL A 114 22.22 -20.14 -30.54
CA VAL A 114 20.88 -19.52 -30.38
C VAL A 114 20.23 -19.98 -29.08
N TYR A 115 20.35 -21.25 -28.71
CA TYR A 115 19.85 -21.74 -27.44
C TYR A 115 20.58 -21.09 -26.23
N MET A 116 21.91 -20.97 -26.35
CA MET A 116 22.70 -20.30 -25.31
C MET A 116 22.45 -18.79 -25.25
N LEU A 117 22.26 -18.15 -26.42
CA LEU A 117 21.84 -16.74 -26.51
C LEU A 117 20.41 -16.51 -26.03
N GLN A 118 19.50 -17.45 -26.29
CA GLN A 118 18.14 -17.41 -25.72
C GLN A 118 18.16 -17.60 -24.20
N ARG A 119 18.95 -18.53 -23.70
CA ARG A 119 19.14 -18.69 -22.25
C ARG A 119 19.77 -17.46 -21.63
N MET A 120 20.81 -16.90 -22.22
CA MET A 120 21.40 -15.63 -21.77
C MET A 120 20.41 -14.46 -21.90
N ARG A 121 19.59 -14.39 -22.96
CA ARG A 121 18.55 -13.37 -23.09
C ARG A 121 17.45 -13.53 -22.05
N VAL A 122 17.04 -14.74 -21.72
CA VAL A 122 16.06 -14.99 -20.65
C VAL A 122 16.66 -14.56 -19.29
N GLU A 123 17.91 -14.93 -19.00
CA GLU A 123 18.59 -14.47 -17.77
C GLU A 123 18.84 -12.94 -17.75
N ILE A 124 19.13 -12.33 -18.90
CA ILE A 124 19.31 -10.87 -19.00
C ILE A 124 17.96 -10.16 -18.96
N LEU A 125 16.89 -10.71 -19.56
CA LEU A 125 15.54 -10.15 -19.50
C LEU A 125 14.91 -10.31 -18.11
N GLU A 126 15.21 -11.40 -17.40
CA GLU A 126 14.83 -11.49 -15.97
C GLU A 126 15.65 -10.54 -15.10
N LYS A 127 16.91 -10.26 -15.43
CA LYS A 127 17.75 -9.28 -14.72
C LYS A 127 17.51 -7.84 -15.14
N THR A 128 16.90 -7.58 -16.28
CA THR A 128 16.65 -6.21 -16.82
C THR A 128 15.18 -5.84 -16.94
N SER A 129 14.25 -6.68 -16.53
CA SER A 129 12.94 -6.16 -16.17
C SER A 129 13.13 -5.36 -14.89
N VAL A 130 13.43 -4.08 -15.02
CA VAL A 130 13.19 -3.13 -13.93
C VAL A 130 11.72 -3.29 -13.60
N ALA A 131 11.42 -4.10 -12.60
CA ALA A 131 10.07 -4.27 -12.14
C ALA A 131 9.60 -2.88 -11.72
N VAL A 132 8.76 -2.27 -12.56
CA VAL A 132 8.17 -0.97 -12.26
C VAL A 132 7.34 -1.18 -11.01
N ILE A 133 7.82 -0.63 -9.90
CA ILE A 133 7.08 -0.68 -8.63
C ILE A 133 5.87 0.23 -8.78
N THR A 134 4.70 -0.38 -8.81
CA THR A 134 3.43 0.36 -8.89
C THR A 134 2.79 0.44 -7.51
N PRO A 135 2.07 1.52 -7.21
CA PRO A 135 1.28 1.59 -5.99
C PRO A 135 0.22 0.48 -5.96
N GLY A 136 -0.22 0.16 -4.78
CA GLY A 136 -1.32 -0.78 -4.55
C GLY A 136 -2.60 -0.35 -5.27
N LYS A 137 -3.53 -1.29 -5.39
CA LYS A 137 -4.84 -1.11 -6.04
C LYS A 137 -5.91 -1.90 -5.30
N SER A 138 -7.17 -1.70 -5.68
CA SER A 138 -8.25 -2.57 -5.22
C SER A 138 -8.01 -4.00 -5.72
N LYS A 139 -7.66 -4.90 -4.79
CA LYS A 139 -7.29 -6.30 -5.06
C LYS A 139 -7.53 -7.14 -3.83
N ALA A 140 -8.30 -8.21 -3.96
CA ALA A 140 -8.53 -9.16 -2.89
C ALA A 140 -8.86 -10.57 -3.42
N ILE A 141 -8.78 -11.54 -2.53
CA ILE A 141 -9.20 -12.92 -2.76
C ILE A 141 -10.30 -13.22 -1.72
N LEU A 142 -11.45 -13.69 -2.19
CA LEU A 142 -12.51 -14.20 -1.34
C LEU A 142 -12.40 -15.73 -1.29
N ILE A 143 -12.35 -16.29 -0.09
CA ILE A 143 -12.46 -17.72 0.16
C ILE A 143 -13.82 -17.95 0.84
N LEU A 144 -14.64 -18.75 0.18
CA LEU A 144 -15.97 -19.10 0.68
C LEU A 144 -15.92 -20.23 1.71
N SER A 145 -17.04 -20.48 2.39
CA SER A 145 -17.19 -21.53 3.40
C SER A 145 -16.90 -22.93 2.84
N ASP A 146 -17.18 -23.18 1.57
CA ASP A 146 -16.89 -24.43 0.87
C ASP A 146 -15.43 -24.58 0.42
N GLY A 147 -14.57 -23.59 0.68
CA GLY A 147 -13.17 -23.53 0.24
C GLY A 147 -12.96 -22.96 -1.16
N THR A 148 -14.03 -22.63 -1.88
CA THR A 148 -13.92 -22.00 -3.21
C THR A 148 -13.22 -20.64 -3.11
N SER A 149 -12.22 -20.42 -3.98
CA SER A 149 -11.45 -19.16 -4.03
C SER A 149 -11.86 -18.33 -5.23
N VAL A 150 -12.19 -17.06 -5.00
CA VAL A 150 -12.63 -16.09 -6.01
C VAL A 150 -11.72 -14.88 -6.00
N ASN A 151 -11.09 -14.58 -7.13
CA ASN A 151 -10.30 -13.35 -7.28
C ASN A 151 -11.23 -12.15 -7.48
N LEU A 152 -10.99 -11.09 -6.73
CA LEU A 152 -11.81 -9.87 -6.70
C LEU A 152 -11.13 -8.66 -7.37
N ASP A 153 -10.10 -8.87 -8.18
CA ASP A 153 -9.42 -7.79 -8.89
C ASP A 153 -10.40 -6.99 -9.77
N ARG A 154 -10.15 -5.69 -9.92
CA ARG A 154 -10.93 -4.81 -10.82
C ARG A 154 -10.85 -5.36 -12.25
N GLY A 155 -11.98 -5.65 -12.87
CA GLY A 155 -12.06 -6.06 -14.27
C GLY A 155 -13.02 -7.21 -14.57
N VAL A 156 -13.62 -7.81 -13.57
CA VAL A 156 -14.73 -8.76 -13.77
C VAL A 156 -16.03 -7.98 -13.64
N ASP A 157 -16.82 -7.94 -14.73
CA ASP A 157 -18.07 -7.23 -14.82
C ASP A 157 -18.97 -7.41 -13.58
N SER A 158 -19.68 -6.34 -13.25
CA SER A 158 -20.73 -6.28 -12.22
C SER A 158 -21.84 -7.29 -12.53
N THR A 159 -21.60 -8.54 -12.19
CA THR A 159 -22.63 -9.59 -12.26
C THR A 159 -22.98 -9.99 -10.85
N ASP A 160 -24.27 -9.92 -10.52
CA ASP A 160 -24.81 -10.62 -9.36
C ASP A 160 -24.48 -12.10 -9.54
N THR A 161 -23.49 -12.58 -8.85
CA THR A 161 -23.07 -13.97 -8.93
C THR A 161 -23.47 -14.66 -7.64
N PHE A 162 -24.33 -15.66 -7.75
CA PHE A 162 -24.54 -16.59 -6.64
C PHE A 162 -23.33 -17.52 -6.59
N ILE A 163 -22.56 -17.46 -5.52
CA ILE A 163 -21.46 -18.37 -5.26
C ILE A 163 -21.76 -19.07 -3.94
N GLY A 164 -22.16 -20.34 -4.02
CA GLY A 164 -22.69 -21.06 -2.86
C GLY A 164 -24.01 -20.47 -2.39
N VAL A 165 -24.18 -20.31 -1.08
CA VAL A 165 -25.37 -19.72 -0.44
C VAL A 165 -25.32 -18.20 -0.30
N ALA A 166 -24.19 -17.56 -0.65
CA ALA A 166 -24.04 -16.12 -0.54
C ALA A 166 -24.38 -15.43 -1.87
N LYS A 167 -25.29 -14.47 -1.84
CA LYS A 167 -25.50 -13.55 -2.96
C LYS A 167 -24.46 -12.43 -2.88
N ILE A 168 -23.53 -12.45 -3.80
CA ILE A 168 -22.42 -11.49 -3.85
C ILE A 168 -22.73 -10.46 -4.93
N LYS A 169 -23.01 -9.22 -4.52
CA LYS A 169 -23.06 -8.08 -5.43
C LYS A 169 -21.69 -7.42 -5.46
N ARG A 170 -21.11 -7.32 -6.64
CA ARG A 170 -19.89 -6.55 -6.88
C ARG A 170 -20.26 -5.18 -7.41
N ASN A 171 -19.76 -4.14 -6.79
CA ASN A 171 -19.86 -2.78 -7.27
C ASN A 171 -18.53 -2.06 -7.03
N GLU A 172 -17.82 -1.66 -8.09
CA GLU A 172 -16.63 -0.79 -8.08
C GLU A 172 -15.65 -0.98 -6.91
N GLY A 173 -15.19 -2.22 -6.67
CA GLY A 173 -14.25 -2.52 -5.59
C GLY A 173 -14.90 -2.75 -4.22
N THR A 174 -16.22 -2.94 -4.19
CA THR A 174 -17.00 -3.30 -3.00
C THR A 174 -17.67 -4.64 -3.19
N ILE A 175 -17.65 -5.48 -2.17
CA ILE A 175 -18.50 -6.68 -2.08
C ILE A 175 -19.57 -6.45 -1.04
N LEU A 176 -20.81 -6.76 -1.42
CA LEU A 176 -21.96 -6.80 -0.55
C LEU A 176 -22.39 -8.26 -0.32
N PHE A 177 -22.47 -8.68 0.93
CA PHE A 177 -23.03 -9.96 1.33
C PHE A 177 -24.49 -9.74 1.75
N GLU A 178 -25.42 -10.38 1.04
CA GLU A 178 -26.84 -10.39 1.42
C GLU A 178 -27.14 -11.64 2.27
N GLU A 179 -27.94 -11.50 3.30
CA GLU A 179 -28.35 -12.56 4.20
C GLU A 179 -29.09 -13.69 3.44
N ASP A 180 -28.62 -14.93 3.55
CA ASP A 180 -29.38 -16.09 3.13
C ASP A 180 -29.89 -16.85 4.37
N ARG A 181 -31.20 -16.90 4.54
CA ARG A 181 -31.88 -17.49 5.72
C ARG A 181 -31.92 -19.03 5.73
N ARG A 182 -31.24 -19.72 4.79
CA ARG A 182 -31.40 -21.15 4.58
C ARG A 182 -30.41 -22.07 5.32
N GLY A 183 -29.39 -21.53 5.98
CA GLY A 183 -28.37 -22.32 6.69
C GLY A 183 -28.54 -22.31 8.20
N THR A 184 -28.48 -23.47 8.86
CA THR A 184 -28.49 -23.63 10.34
C THR A 184 -27.10 -23.68 10.94
N GLU A 185 -26.05 -23.85 10.13
CA GLU A 185 -24.63 -23.85 10.56
C GLU A 185 -23.98 -22.49 10.31
N MET A 186 -23.11 -22.06 11.23
CA MET A 186 -22.30 -20.83 11.03
C MET A 186 -21.21 -21.08 9.97
N GLU A 187 -21.49 -20.69 8.75
CA GLU A 187 -20.53 -20.69 7.65
C GLU A 187 -19.69 -19.42 7.66
N TYR A 188 -18.39 -19.55 7.40
CA TYR A 188 -17.46 -18.43 7.41
C TYR A 188 -16.85 -18.19 6.03
N ASN A 189 -16.88 -16.95 5.60
CA ASN A 189 -16.10 -16.48 4.47
C ASN A 189 -14.82 -15.79 4.96
N THR A 190 -13.82 -15.72 4.07
CA THR A 190 -12.58 -15.01 4.35
C THR A 190 -12.20 -14.13 3.18
N VAL A 191 -11.99 -12.84 3.43
CA VAL A 191 -11.40 -11.91 2.46
C VAL A 191 -9.94 -11.67 2.81
N ILE A 192 -9.07 -11.81 1.82
CA ILE A 192 -7.62 -11.59 1.95
C ILE A 192 -7.21 -10.49 0.97
N THR A 193 -6.64 -9.42 1.48
CA THR A 193 -5.94 -8.42 0.69
C THR A 193 -4.45 -8.74 0.70
N PRO A 194 -3.84 -9.11 -0.43
CA PRO A 194 -2.41 -9.34 -0.49
C PRO A 194 -1.64 -8.02 -0.36
N LYS A 195 -0.32 -8.08 -0.27
CA LYS A 195 0.53 -6.89 -0.44
C LYS A 195 0.18 -6.18 -1.74
N GLY A 196 0.14 -4.86 -1.73
CA GLY A 196 -0.33 -4.05 -2.83
C GLY A 196 -1.84 -4.13 -3.09
N GLY A 197 -2.62 -4.67 -2.15
CA GLY A 197 -4.08 -4.77 -2.24
C GLY A 197 -4.78 -3.95 -1.16
N GLU A 198 -5.95 -3.44 -1.46
CA GLU A 198 -6.92 -2.95 -0.48
C GLU A 198 -8.32 -3.32 -0.96
N TYR A 199 -9.26 -3.47 -0.05
CA TYR A 199 -10.61 -3.85 -0.44
C TYR A 199 -11.67 -3.35 0.53
N HIS A 200 -12.90 -3.16 0.03
CA HIS A 200 -14.06 -2.76 0.83
C HIS A 200 -15.10 -3.87 0.83
N VAL A 201 -15.58 -4.22 2.02
CA VAL A 201 -16.56 -5.27 2.27
C VAL A 201 -17.74 -4.70 3.03
N VAL A 202 -18.95 -5.02 2.62
CA VAL A 202 -20.17 -4.77 3.39
C VAL A 202 -20.66 -6.11 3.89
N LEU A 203 -20.75 -6.26 5.21
CA LEU A 203 -21.19 -7.47 5.89
C LEU A 203 -22.72 -7.60 5.85
N SER A 204 -23.25 -8.78 6.21
CA SER A 204 -24.69 -9.08 6.19
C SER A 204 -25.55 -8.19 7.10
N ASP A 205 -24.95 -7.65 8.19
CA ASP A 205 -25.58 -6.69 9.08
C ASP A 205 -25.55 -5.24 8.55
N GLY A 206 -24.98 -5.01 7.38
CA GLY A 206 -24.77 -3.70 6.79
C GLY A 206 -23.51 -2.95 7.28
N SER A 207 -22.75 -3.53 8.20
CA SER A 207 -21.48 -2.96 8.65
C SER A 207 -20.46 -2.95 7.51
N LYS A 208 -19.69 -1.85 7.41
CA LYS A 208 -18.70 -1.65 6.36
C LYS A 208 -17.30 -1.83 6.89
N VAL A 209 -16.48 -2.54 6.15
CA VAL A 209 -15.09 -2.83 6.50
C VAL A 209 -14.17 -2.51 5.34
N TRP A 210 -13.20 -1.64 5.55
CA TRP A 210 -12.09 -1.41 4.64
C TRP A 210 -10.90 -2.22 5.11
N LEU A 211 -10.34 -3.04 4.26
CA LEU A 211 -9.15 -3.84 4.52
C LEU A 211 -7.93 -3.19 3.87
N ASN A 212 -6.90 -2.94 4.67
CA ASN A 212 -5.62 -2.46 4.19
C ASN A 212 -4.79 -3.58 3.55
N ALA A 213 -3.65 -3.27 2.96
CA ALA A 213 -2.74 -4.25 2.35
C ALA A 213 -2.25 -5.28 3.38
N ASP A 214 -2.04 -6.51 2.92
CA ASP A 214 -1.54 -7.63 3.72
C ASP A 214 -2.47 -7.97 4.91
N SER A 215 -3.79 -7.98 4.67
CA SER A 215 -4.79 -8.19 5.72
C SER A 215 -5.75 -9.33 5.37
N LYS A 216 -6.30 -9.94 6.41
CA LYS A 216 -7.24 -11.04 6.34
C LYS A 216 -8.39 -10.81 7.30
N LEU A 217 -9.62 -10.85 6.78
CA LEU A 217 -10.85 -10.79 7.56
C LEU A 217 -11.64 -12.08 7.35
N LYS A 218 -11.90 -12.80 8.43
CA LYS A 218 -12.83 -13.95 8.46
C LYS A 218 -14.10 -13.53 9.18
N PHE A 219 -15.24 -13.77 8.57
CA PHE A 219 -16.55 -13.37 9.08
C PHE A 219 -17.62 -14.40 8.72
N PRO A 220 -18.68 -14.54 9.51
CA PRO A 220 -19.78 -15.45 9.20
C PRO A 220 -20.59 -14.89 8.02
N VAL A 221 -21.17 -15.78 7.22
CA VAL A 221 -22.12 -15.41 6.15
C VAL A 221 -23.29 -14.63 6.74
N ASN A 222 -23.82 -15.13 7.86
CA ASN A 222 -24.86 -14.47 8.66
C ASN A 222 -24.45 -14.41 10.11
N PHE A 223 -24.68 -13.29 10.76
CA PHE A 223 -24.55 -13.18 12.20
C PHE A 223 -25.78 -13.83 12.85
N GLY A 224 -25.56 -14.82 13.72
CA GLY A 224 -26.63 -15.49 14.47
C GLY A 224 -27.22 -14.62 15.60
N GLU A 225 -28.07 -15.22 16.41
CA GLU A 225 -28.58 -14.60 17.65
C GLU A 225 -27.44 -14.49 18.68
N GLY A 226 -26.84 -13.36 18.86
CA GLY A 226 -25.75 -13.14 19.82
C GLY A 226 -24.76 -12.09 19.38
N LYS A 227 -23.47 -12.32 19.61
CA LYS A 227 -22.43 -11.38 19.18
C LYS A 227 -22.17 -11.49 17.68
N ARG A 228 -21.95 -10.35 17.05
CA ARG A 228 -21.47 -10.23 15.66
C ARG A 228 -19.95 -10.32 15.67
N GLU A 229 -19.41 -11.51 15.50
CA GLU A 229 -17.96 -11.75 15.63
C GLU A 229 -17.26 -11.89 14.28
N VAL A 230 -16.15 -11.17 14.14
CA VAL A 230 -15.23 -11.26 12.99
C VAL A 230 -13.79 -11.43 13.47
N PHE A 231 -12.95 -12.06 12.66
CA PHE A 231 -11.55 -12.32 12.98
C PHE A 231 -10.65 -11.54 12.03
N LEU A 232 -9.73 -10.75 12.59
CA LEU A 232 -8.82 -9.90 11.85
C LEU A 232 -7.36 -10.30 12.10
N SER A 233 -6.59 -10.37 10.99
CA SER A 233 -5.13 -10.30 10.98
C SER A 233 -4.73 -9.25 9.96
N GLY A 234 -3.94 -8.25 10.34
CA GLY A 234 -3.62 -7.10 9.50
C GLY A 234 -4.30 -5.82 9.99
N GLU A 235 -4.73 -4.96 9.09
CA GLU A 235 -5.34 -3.68 9.42
C GLU A 235 -6.69 -3.50 8.71
N ALA A 236 -7.69 -3.08 9.49
CA ALA A 236 -9.00 -2.76 8.97
C ALA A 236 -9.64 -1.57 9.69
N TYR A 237 -10.38 -0.79 8.91
CA TYR A 237 -11.26 0.25 9.41
C TYR A 237 -12.70 -0.23 9.32
N PHE A 238 -13.46 0.01 10.40
CA PHE A 238 -14.83 -0.46 10.56
C PHE A 238 -15.79 0.72 10.71
N GLU A 239 -16.92 0.64 10.03
CA GLU A 239 -18.13 1.44 10.27
C GLU A 239 -19.24 0.45 10.64
N VAL A 240 -19.43 0.22 11.93
CA VAL A 240 -20.35 -0.78 12.45
C VAL A 240 -21.74 -0.20 12.62
N VAL A 241 -22.74 -0.91 12.10
CA VAL A 241 -24.16 -0.56 12.29
C VAL A 241 -24.53 -0.68 13.76
N HIS A 242 -25.25 0.32 14.26
CA HIS A 242 -25.64 0.37 15.67
C HIS A 242 -26.66 -0.71 16.02
N ASP A 243 -26.33 -1.54 17.02
CA ASP A 243 -27.21 -2.56 17.60
C ASP A 243 -26.75 -2.86 19.03
N GLU A 244 -27.54 -2.40 20.00
CA GLU A 244 -27.26 -2.59 21.43
C GLU A 244 -27.47 -4.04 21.90
N GLY A 245 -28.36 -4.80 21.22
CA GLY A 245 -28.68 -6.20 21.58
C GLY A 245 -27.58 -7.18 21.14
N HIS A 246 -26.85 -6.86 20.08
CA HIS A 246 -25.88 -7.75 19.47
C HIS A 246 -24.53 -7.03 19.30
N PRO A 247 -23.63 -7.11 20.29
CA PRO A 247 -22.32 -6.46 20.21
C PRO A 247 -21.51 -6.98 19.01
N PHE A 248 -20.78 -6.07 18.35
CA PHE A 248 -19.84 -6.42 17.29
C PHE A 248 -18.45 -6.59 17.90
N VAL A 249 -17.80 -7.72 17.63
CA VAL A 249 -16.51 -8.08 18.21
C VAL A 249 -15.51 -8.36 17.09
N VAL A 250 -14.40 -7.59 17.09
CA VAL A 250 -13.23 -7.89 16.26
C VAL A 250 -12.25 -8.67 17.11
N THR A 251 -12.07 -9.95 16.78
CA THR A 251 -11.15 -10.86 17.45
C THR A 251 -9.84 -10.93 16.72
N THR A 252 -8.73 -10.78 17.45
CA THR A 252 -7.37 -10.96 16.94
C THR A 252 -6.63 -12.00 17.80
N ASP A 253 -5.40 -12.32 17.44
CA ASP A 253 -4.53 -13.22 18.23
C ASP A 253 -4.06 -12.63 19.58
N LEU A 254 -4.13 -11.29 19.76
CA LEU A 254 -3.70 -10.61 21.00
C LEU A 254 -4.84 -10.09 21.85
N GLY A 255 -6.00 -9.80 21.27
CA GLY A 255 -7.10 -9.22 22.01
C GLY A 255 -8.35 -8.98 21.17
N ASN A 256 -9.39 -8.58 21.84
CA ASN A 256 -10.74 -8.40 21.31
C ASN A 256 -11.16 -6.93 21.42
N VAL A 257 -11.74 -6.40 20.35
CA VAL A 257 -12.34 -5.07 20.30
C VAL A 257 -13.83 -5.20 20.18
N ARG A 258 -14.59 -4.72 21.18
CA ARG A 258 -16.05 -4.80 21.24
C ARG A 258 -16.70 -3.44 21.08
N VAL A 259 -17.71 -3.37 20.22
CA VAL A 259 -18.48 -2.15 19.93
C VAL A 259 -19.97 -2.45 19.75
N TYR A 260 -20.82 -1.42 19.77
CA TYR A 260 -22.26 -1.53 19.55
C TYR A 260 -22.75 -0.71 18.34
N GLY A 261 -21.92 0.17 17.79
CA GLY A 261 -22.21 1.05 16.65
C GLY A 261 -21.18 2.17 16.63
N THR A 262 -20.10 1.97 15.91
CA THR A 262 -18.85 2.68 16.14
C THR A 262 -18.02 2.74 14.88
N GLN A 263 -17.26 3.83 14.71
CA GLN A 263 -16.22 3.96 13.69
C GLN A 263 -14.85 3.84 14.36
N PHE A 264 -14.05 2.88 13.93
CA PHE A 264 -12.74 2.60 14.54
C PHE A 264 -11.80 1.89 13.58
N ASN A 265 -10.50 1.98 13.85
CA ASN A 265 -9.45 1.27 13.14
C ASN A 265 -8.82 0.23 14.07
N VAL A 266 -8.57 -0.97 13.56
CA VAL A 266 -7.80 -2.00 14.27
C VAL A 266 -6.61 -2.38 13.41
N ARG A 267 -5.42 -2.37 14.00
CA ARG A 267 -4.17 -2.79 13.38
C ARG A 267 -3.50 -3.86 14.21
N ARG A 268 -3.37 -5.05 13.63
CA ARG A 268 -2.65 -6.19 14.19
C ARG A 268 -2.02 -7.01 13.07
N TYR A 269 -0.84 -6.64 12.66
CA TYR A 269 0.00 -7.42 11.75
C TYR A 269 0.85 -8.42 12.54
N VAL A 270 1.06 -9.61 11.98
CA VAL A 270 1.84 -10.68 12.65
C VAL A 270 3.31 -10.29 12.81
N ASP A 271 3.84 -9.48 11.90
CA ASP A 271 5.21 -8.94 11.91
C ASP A 271 5.35 -7.63 12.73
N GLU A 272 4.31 -7.25 13.50
CA GLU A 272 4.33 -6.13 14.44
C GLU A 272 4.11 -6.63 15.87
N GLU A 273 4.76 -5.98 16.84
CA GLU A 273 4.81 -6.46 18.23
C GLU A 273 3.48 -6.39 18.98
N GLY A 274 2.51 -5.62 18.49
CA GLY A 274 1.28 -5.38 19.24
C GLY A 274 0.03 -5.19 18.39
N ILE A 275 -1.08 -4.94 19.11
CA ILE A 275 -2.36 -4.50 18.57
C ILE A 275 -2.58 -3.04 18.89
N ARG A 276 -3.16 -2.31 17.93
CA ARG A 276 -3.62 -0.92 18.11
C ARG A 276 -5.09 -0.84 17.71
N ALA A 277 -5.92 -0.26 18.58
CA ALA A 277 -7.32 0.03 18.27
C ALA A 277 -7.59 1.51 18.48
N THR A 278 -7.94 2.24 17.42
CA THR A 278 -8.17 3.69 17.43
C THR A 278 -9.64 3.98 17.26
N LEU A 279 -10.22 4.71 18.21
CA LEU A 279 -11.61 5.12 18.16
C LEU A 279 -11.78 6.45 17.42
N VAL A 280 -12.62 6.46 16.40
CA VAL A 280 -12.98 7.64 15.62
C VAL A 280 -14.27 8.27 16.15
N ASP A 281 -15.33 7.47 16.29
CA ASP A 281 -16.65 7.89 16.77
C ASP A 281 -17.36 6.72 17.46
N GLY A 282 -18.13 7.00 18.51
CA GLY A 282 -18.86 6.00 19.28
C GLY A 282 -18.12 5.57 20.55
N SER A 283 -18.08 4.27 20.84
CA SER A 283 -17.45 3.68 22.04
C SER A 283 -16.78 2.36 21.68
N VAL A 284 -15.57 2.14 22.17
CA VAL A 284 -14.78 0.91 22.02
C VAL A 284 -14.43 0.36 23.39
N GLY A 285 -14.65 -0.94 23.59
CA GLY A 285 -14.07 -1.72 24.66
C GLY A 285 -12.96 -2.62 24.12
N PHE A 286 -11.81 -2.66 24.78
CA PHE A 286 -10.68 -3.55 24.47
C PHE A 286 -10.44 -4.52 25.61
N ALA A 287 -10.23 -5.78 25.32
CA ALA A 287 -9.79 -6.81 26.27
C ALA A 287 -8.68 -7.66 25.66
N LYS A 288 -7.72 -8.07 26.51
CA LYS A 288 -6.72 -9.09 26.15
C LYS A 288 -7.43 -10.44 25.95
N ASN A 289 -6.86 -11.32 25.15
CA ASN A 289 -7.39 -12.68 25.04
C ASN A 289 -7.46 -13.37 26.41
N GLY A 290 -8.58 -14.05 26.65
CA GLY A 290 -8.84 -14.75 27.92
C GLY A 290 -9.40 -13.87 29.04
N GLN A 291 -9.52 -12.56 28.86
CA GLN A 291 -10.18 -11.69 29.83
C GLN A 291 -11.70 -11.80 29.73
N LYS A 292 -12.37 -11.58 30.88
CA LYS A 292 -13.83 -11.61 30.99
C LYS A 292 -14.45 -10.33 30.43
N GLU A 293 -15.75 -10.36 30.18
CA GLU A 293 -16.50 -9.24 29.59
C GLU A 293 -16.53 -7.97 30.45
N ASP A 294 -16.45 -8.09 31.78
CA ASP A 294 -16.41 -6.98 32.73
C ASP A 294 -15.05 -6.29 32.81
N GLU A 295 -14.01 -6.88 32.22
CA GLU A 295 -12.63 -6.38 32.22
C GLU A 295 -12.28 -5.51 31.00
N TYR A 296 -13.27 -5.21 30.14
CA TYR A 296 -13.00 -4.39 28.94
C TYR A 296 -12.60 -2.95 29.31
N ILE A 297 -11.46 -2.52 28.79
CA ILE A 297 -10.99 -1.14 28.89
C ILE A 297 -11.74 -0.31 27.85
N LYS A 298 -12.54 0.66 28.33
CA LYS A 298 -13.27 1.59 27.45
C LYS A 298 -12.39 2.75 27.04
N ILE A 299 -12.49 3.16 25.77
CA ILE A 299 -11.84 4.35 25.24
C ILE A 299 -12.84 5.30 24.60
N GLU A 300 -12.47 6.58 24.57
CA GLU A 300 -13.25 7.69 24.02
C GLU A 300 -12.77 8.05 22.60
N PRO A 301 -13.58 8.75 21.80
CA PRO A 301 -13.15 9.27 20.51
C PRO A 301 -11.85 10.09 20.61
N GLY A 302 -10.93 9.84 19.68
CA GLY A 302 -9.61 10.47 19.69
C GLY A 302 -8.54 9.71 20.47
N TYR A 303 -8.89 8.59 21.09
CA TYR A 303 -7.93 7.74 21.81
C TYR A 303 -7.64 6.43 21.05
N GLN A 304 -6.48 5.88 21.36
CA GLN A 304 -5.98 4.59 20.87
C GLN A 304 -5.59 3.71 22.04
N VAL A 305 -6.03 2.48 22.00
CA VAL A 305 -5.44 1.40 22.81
C VAL A 305 -4.23 0.85 22.05
N ARG A 306 -3.14 0.64 22.78
CA ARG A 306 -1.97 -0.14 22.35
C ARG A 306 -1.72 -1.24 23.36
N TYR A 307 -1.55 -2.46 22.87
CA TYR A 307 -1.17 -3.60 23.70
C TYR A 307 -0.15 -4.46 22.98
N GLU A 308 0.92 -4.78 23.66
CA GLU A 308 1.97 -5.73 23.27
C GLU A 308 1.92 -6.92 24.22
N GLU A 309 2.18 -8.12 23.71
CA GLU A 309 2.11 -9.32 24.52
C GLU A 309 3.04 -9.25 25.74
N GLY A 310 2.51 -9.57 26.93
CA GLY A 310 3.24 -9.46 28.18
C GLY A 310 3.39 -8.05 28.77
N GLN A 311 2.93 -7.01 28.07
CA GLN A 311 2.95 -5.63 28.55
C GLN A 311 1.59 -5.20 29.16
N GLU A 312 1.58 -4.01 29.75
CA GLU A 312 0.34 -3.38 30.16
C GLU A 312 -0.37 -2.73 28.94
N VAL A 313 -1.70 -2.63 29.05
CA VAL A 313 -2.48 -1.92 28.03
C VAL A 313 -2.29 -0.43 28.20
N VAL A 314 -1.86 0.25 27.15
CA VAL A 314 -1.69 1.71 27.13
C VAL A 314 -2.86 2.34 26.39
N VAL A 315 -3.47 3.36 27.00
CA VAL A 315 -4.50 4.20 26.36
C VAL A 315 -3.92 5.61 26.20
N GLN A 316 -3.85 6.07 24.96
CA GLN A 316 -3.26 7.37 24.65
C GLN A 316 -4.10 8.17 23.66
N LYS A 317 -4.04 9.49 23.77
CA LYS A 317 -4.66 10.38 22.79
C LYS A 317 -3.82 10.41 21.52
N VAL A 318 -4.48 10.30 20.36
CA VAL A 318 -3.80 10.29 19.04
C VAL A 318 -4.45 11.27 18.08
N LYS A 319 -3.72 11.63 17.03
CA LYS A 319 -4.31 12.28 15.85
C LYS A 319 -4.98 11.19 15.00
N VAL A 320 -6.27 10.99 15.21
CA VAL A 320 -7.07 9.99 14.51
C VAL A 320 -6.82 9.97 13.00
N TYR A 321 -6.68 11.15 12.41
CA TYR A 321 -6.40 11.27 10.97
C TYR A 321 -5.17 10.46 10.53
N ASN A 322 -4.10 10.41 11.31
CA ASN A 322 -2.88 9.69 10.96
C ASN A 322 -3.13 8.16 10.94
N GLU A 323 -4.00 7.68 11.83
CA GLU A 323 -4.30 6.25 11.98
C GLU A 323 -5.23 5.72 10.87
N ILE A 324 -6.05 6.62 10.27
CA ILE A 324 -7.02 6.26 9.24
C ILE A 324 -6.72 6.87 7.87
N ALA A 325 -5.59 7.56 7.71
CA ALA A 325 -5.21 8.24 6.47
C ALA A 325 -5.12 7.28 5.27
N TRP A 326 -4.75 6.04 5.53
CA TRP A 326 -4.65 4.98 4.52
C TRP A 326 -6.00 4.75 3.80
N LYS A 327 -7.12 4.78 4.53
CA LYS A 327 -8.48 4.70 3.96
C LYS A 327 -8.80 5.89 3.04
N ASN A 328 -8.18 7.03 3.31
CA ASN A 328 -8.32 8.27 2.54
C ASN A 328 -7.21 8.42 1.48
N HIS A 329 -6.62 7.32 1.06
CA HIS A 329 -5.60 7.26 0.00
C HIS A 329 -4.32 8.04 0.32
N GLN A 330 -3.97 8.19 1.61
CA GLN A 330 -2.80 8.93 2.07
C GLN A 330 -1.96 8.10 3.05
N PHE A 331 -0.66 8.33 3.01
CA PHE A 331 0.22 8.06 4.13
C PHE A 331 0.25 9.32 4.99
N SER A 332 -0.04 9.21 6.27
CA SER A 332 0.09 10.33 7.20
C SER A 332 0.78 9.87 8.47
N PHE A 333 1.83 10.57 8.84
CA PHE A 333 2.60 10.25 10.03
C PHE A 333 3.12 11.53 10.68
N GLU A 334 3.26 11.48 11.98
CA GLU A 334 3.78 12.57 12.79
C GLU A 334 4.79 12.00 13.78
N ARG A 335 6.05 12.45 13.66
CA ARG A 335 7.16 11.93 14.47
C ARG A 335 7.19 10.38 14.50
N LYS A 336 6.95 9.76 13.34
CA LYS A 336 6.96 8.30 13.20
C LYS A 336 8.35 7.83 12.77
N PRO A 337 8.90 6.76 13.38
CA PRO A 337 10.21 6.22 13.01
C PRO A 337 10.18 5.64 11.60
N LEU A 338 11.32 5.72 10.90
CA LEU A 338 11.44 5.35 9.49
C LEU A 338 11.12 3.87 9.25
N ASP A 339 11.53 2.98 10.17
CA ASP A 339 11.24 1.55 10.05
C ASP A 339 9.73 1.27 10.03
N GLU A 340 8.95 1.92 10.91
CA GLU A 340 7.49 1.79 10.94
C GLU A 340 6.84 2.35 9.65
N ILE A 341 7.38 3.47 9.13
CA ILE A 341 6.91 4.03 7.85
C ILE A 341 7.21 3.08 6.70
N MET A 342 8.41 2.50 6.69
CA MET A 342 8.82 1.57 5.64
C MET A 342 8.01 0.27 5.65
N LYS A 343 7.52 -0.20 6.82
CA LYS A 343 6.58 -1.34 6.89
C LYS A 343 5.28 -1.04 6.12
N ASP A 344 4.73 0.18 6.24
CA ASP A 344 3.55 0.60 5.47
C ASP A 344 3.84 0.65 3.96
N PHE A 345 5.03 1.12 3.56
CA PHE A 345 5.48 1.13 2.17
C PHE A 345 5.68 -0.28 1.63
N MET A 346 6.33 -1.19 2.39
CA MET A 346 6.52 -2.59 2.00
C MET A 346 5.19 -3.27 1.70
N ARG A 347 4.16 -3.04 2.52
CA ARG A 347 2.83 -3.62 2.32
C ARG A 347 2.12 -3.03 1.11
N TRP A 348 2.18 -1.70 0.94
CA TRP A 348 1.42 -1.04 -0.12
C TRP A 348 2.04 -1.16 -1.51
N TYR A 349 3.36 -1.13 -1.61
CA TYR A 349 4.07 -1.25 -2.89
C TYR A 349 4.51 -2.68 -3.22
N ASP A 350 4.26 -3.64 -2.33
CA ASP A 350 4.71 -5.02 -2.46
C ASP A 350 6.23 -5.09 -2.74
N VAL A 351 7.00 -4.42 -1.88
CA VAL A 351 8.47 -4.37 -1.94
C VAL A 351 9.10 -4.86 -0.65
N ASN A 352 10.38 -5.22 -0.70
CA ASN A 352 11.20 -5.52 0.46
C ASN A 352 12.12 -4.34 0.74
N ILE A 353 12.10 -3.81 1.96
CA ILE A 353 12.98 -2.72 2.38
C ILE A 353 13.88 -3.21 3.50
N THR A 354 15.19 -3.05 3.33
CA THR A 354 16.20 -3.44 4.31
C THR A 354 17.06 -2.25 4.67
N PHE A 355 17.51 -2.19 5.91
CA PHE A 355 18.38 -1.14 6.41
C PHE A 355 19.81 -1.67 6.50
N GLU A 356 20.76 -0.85 6.10
CA GLU A 356 22.20 -1.18 6.21
C GLU A 356 22.73 -0.99 7.63
N ASP A 357 22.14 -0.08 8.38
CA ASP A 357 22.54 0.33 9.74
C ASP A 357 21.27 0.47 10.60
N GLU A 358 21.29 -0.14 11.79
CA GLU A 358 20.17 -0.09 12.74
C GLU A 358 19.81 1.34 13.18
N SER A 359 20.80 2.24 13.24
CA SER A 359 20.54 3.64 13.61
C SER A 359 19.61 4.38 12.63
N LEU A 360 19.42 3.85 11.41
CA LEU A 360 18.50 4.42 10.43
C LEU A 360 17.03 4.14 10.76
N HIS A 361 16.75 3.13 11.60
CA HIS A 361 15.39 2.78 12.02
C HIS A 361 14.73 3.92 12.80
N GLU A 362 15.52 4.61 13.64
CA GLU A 362 15.06 5.65 14.57
C GLU A 362 15.04 7.05 13.96
N LEU A 363 15.14 7.19 12.64
CA LEU A 363 14.96 8.48 11.99
C LEU A 363 13.48 8.85 11.98
N TYR A 364 13.11 9.99 12.54
CA TYR A 364 11.70 10.38 12.70
C TYR A 364 11.25 11.32 11.59
N PHE A 365 10.10 11.05 11.02
CA PHE A 365 9.50 11.88 9.97
C PHE A 365 8.07 12.29 10.32
N SER A 366 7.68 13.43 9.75
CA SER A 366 6.30 13.91 9.76
C SER A 366 5.93 14.35 8.36
N ALA A 367 4.89 13.75 7.78
CA ALA A 367 4.39 14.11 6.46
C ALA A 367 2.98 13.59 6.22
N THR A 368 2.33 14.13 5.20
CA THR A 368 1.15 13.55 4.56
C THR A 368 1.44 13.44 3.06
N LEU A 369 1.44 12.22 2.53
CA LEU A 369 1.86 11.89 1.18
C LEU A 369 0.74 11.13 0.45
N ASN A 370 0.61 11.33 -0.87
CA ASN A 370 -0.34 10.57 -1.67
C ASN A 370 0.09 9.10 -1.76
N ARG A 371 -0.77 8.19 -1.31
CA ARG A 371 -0.50 6.74 -1.27
C ARG A 371 -0.37 6.13 -2.67
N TYR A 372 -1.04 6.72 -3.67
CA TYR A 372 -0.96 6.28 -5.08
C TYR A 372 0.18 6.94 -5.87
N GLY A 373 1.04 7.70 -5.20
CA GLY A 373 2.22 8.30 -5.81
C GLY A 373 3.25 7.27 -6.28
N ASN A 374 4.15 7.69 -7.15
CA ASN A 374 5.31 6.89 -7.52
C ASN A 374 6.24 6.71 -6.30
N ILE A 375 6.64 5.46 -6.02
CA ILE A 375 7.45 5.15 -4.83
C ILE A 375 8.79 5.90 -4.85
N GLU A 376 9.45 6.01 -6.01
CA GLU A 376 10.75 6.69 -6.11
C GLU A 376 10.63 8.16 -5.69
N THR A 377 9.54 8.83 -6.12
CA THR A 377 9.27 10.21 -5.72
C THR A 377 9.06 10.33 -4.21
N LEU A 378 8.33 9.37 -3.62
CA LEU A 378 8.11 9.36 -2.18
C LEU A 378 9.39 9.06 -1.40
N LEU A 379 10.24 8.14 -1.88
CA LEU A 379 11.52 7.84 -1.23
C LEU A 379 12.49 9.03 -1.29
N ARG A 380 12.52 9.78 -2.40
CA ARG A 380 13.31 11.03 -2.48
C ARG A 380 12.90 12.07 -1.43
N PHE A 381 11.63 12.09 -1.03
CA PHE A 381 11.19 12.95 0.08
C PHE A 381 11.96 12.64 1.36
N PHE A 382 12.17 11.36 1.69
CA PHE A 382 12.94 10.96 2.87
C PHE A 382 14.44 11.24 2.69
N GLU A 383 14.99 11.04 1.48
CA GLU A 383 16.38 11.38 1.16
C GLU A 383 16.69 12.89 1.28
N ALA A 384 15.69 13.73 1.01
CA ALA A 384 15.84 15.18 1.18
C ALA A 384 15.89 15.59 2.66
N GLY A 385 15.40 14.74 3.55
CA GLY A 385 15.27 15.00 4.97
C GLY A 385 16.52 14.69 5.79
N TYR A 386 17.23 13.64 5.42
CA TYR A 386 18.39 13.11 6.14
C TYR A 386 19.49 12.72 5.16
N ASP A 387 20.66 12.43 5.69
CA ASP A 387 21.78 11.91 4.90
C ASP A 387 21.63 10.40 4.66
N ILE A 388 20.51 10.06 4.00
CA ILE A 388 20.16 8.67 3.64
C ILE A 388 19.91 8.57 2.12
N LYS A 389 20.07 7.37 1.61
CA LYS A 389 19.81 7.01 0.22
C LYS A 389 19.07 5.69 0.12
N PHE A 390 18.12 5.60 -0.82
CA PHE A 390 17.42 4.38 -1.17
C PHE A 390 17.99 3.81 -2.47
N GLU A 391 18.55 2.61 -2.41
CA GLU A 391 18.99 1.85 -3.58
C GLU A 391 17.92 0.86 -3.99
N ILE A 392 17.33 1.07 -5.17
CA ILE A 392 16.24 0.26 -5.70
C ILE A 392 16.81 -0.77 -6.67
N ASN A 393 16.57 -2.06 -6.39
CA ASN A 393 16.90 -3.16 -7.27
C ASN A 393 15.68 -4.09 -7.43
N GLY A 394 14.90 -3.86 -8.48
CA GLY A 394 13.60 -4.50 -8.65
C GLY A 394 12.67 -4.19 -7.47
N LYS A 395 12.17 -5.22 -6.80
CA LYS A 395 11.34 -5.08 -5.58
C LYS A 395 12.15 -4.96 -4.28
N ASN A 396 13.47 -5.01 -4.33
CA ASN A 396 14.31 -4.88 -3.15
C ASN A 396 14.87 -3.46 -3.06
N ILE A 397 14.67 -2.83 -1.93
CA ILE A 397 15.12 -1.47 -1.65
C ILE A 397 16.03 -1.50 -0.42
N LYS A 398 17.21 -0.94 -0.55
CA LYS A 398 18.17 -0.86 0.55
C LYS A 398 18.29 0.58 1.02
N VAL A 399 18.09 0.81 2.32
CA VAL A 399 18.29 2.12 2.97
C VAL A 399 19.72 2.16 3.49
N LYS A 400 20.48 3.17 3.11
CA LYS A 400 21.86 3.37 3.55
C LYS A 400 22.15 4.85 3.82
N ARG A 401 23.27 5.15 4.47
CA ARG A 401 23.79 6.51 4.57
C ARG A 401 24.35 6.97 3.19
N LYS A 402 24.28 8.27 2.90
CA LYS A 402 24.93 8.87 1.71
C LYS A 402 26.42 8.84 1.82
#